data_074542db18dd31035134d375e5f17fd1
#
_entry.id   074542db18dd31035134d375e5f17fd1
#
_cell.length_a   1.000
_cell.length_b   1.000
_cell.length_c   1.000
_cell.angle_alpha   90.00
_cell.angle_beta   90.00
_cell.angle_gamma   90.00
#
_symmetry.space_group_name_H-M   'P 1'
#
loop_
_entity.id
_entity.type
_entity.pdbx_description
1 polymer ?
#
loop_
_entity_poly.entity_id
_entity_poly.type
_entity_poly.pdbx_seq_one_letter_code
_entity_poly.pdbx_strand_id
1 'polypeptide(L)'
;MSKAPQKPRGTQDMIGEAAARFDHVIETFNRVRKLHGFGRVEVPVFEATAVFARSLGETTDVVSKEMYEFQDRGGDAMCLRPEFTAGIARAYIENGWQQLAPLKLATWGPLFRYERPQRGRFRQFHQLDAEILGAGEPAADVEVIALGQHLLEELGVAGDVELSLNSMGDPETRAAWSAAVAAYFAAHRGDLSEDSQRRLDANPLRILDSKDAGDAALVANAPQIDDYFTVEAGQFFERLQAGLQASGIAWTRNARLVRGLDYYRHSVFEFITQSLGAQGTVLGGGRYDGLIGHMGGPETPAVGWAAGIERLAMLVVEPSADDVFTVIADAPELETDALIVSALLRQAGFAIERHFAAKAKRQIELSKKRGNAGIFFVKRVNVESPPYVYARYLTEDREEQIGLFERAAAAISGRYTLNASDLPG
;
A
#
# COMPACT_ATOMS: atom_id res chain seq x y z
N MET A 1 -9.43 -32.68 24.74
CA MET A 1 -9.47 -31.20 24.70
C MET A 1 -9.43 -30.76 23.26
N SER A 2 -10.39 -29.99 22.78
CA SER A 2 -10.34 -29.42 21.43
C SER A 2 -9.16 -28.49 21.31
N LYS A 3 -8.39 -28.62 20.23
CA LYS A 3 -7.27 -27.74 19.93
C LYS A 3 -7.80 -26.31 19.80
N ALA A 4 -7.13 -25.32 20.42
CA ALA A 4 -7.52 -23.93 20.27
C ALA A 4 -7.58 -23.52 18.79
N PRO A 5 -8.54 -22.66 18.37
CA PRO A 5 -8.62 -22.18 17.02
C PRO A 5 -7.31 -21.53 16.58
N GLN A 6 -6.92 -21.77 15.33
CA GLN A 6 -5.71 -21.20 14.73
C GLN A 6 -6.13 -20.39 13.50
N LYS A 7 -5.39 -19.32 13.20
CA LYS A 7 -5.59 -18.55 11.96
C LYS A 7 -5.32 -19.41 10.72
N PRO A 8 -5.97 -19.14 9.59
CA PRO A 8 -5.69 -19.81 8.33
C PRO A 8 -4.22 -19.62 7.91
N ARG A 9 -3.66 -20.63 7.26
CA ARG A 9 -2.29 -20.55 6.74
C ARG A 9 -2.15 -19.42 5.71
N GLY A 10 -1.14 -18.57 5.86
CA GLY A 10 -0.88 -17.45 4.95
C GLY A 10 -1.68 -16.19 5.27
N THR A 11 -2.30 -16.14 6.45
CA THR A 11 -2.88 -14.91 7.01
C THR A 11 -2.09 -14.46 8.23
N GLN A 12 -2.28 -13.23 8.66
CA GLN A 12 -1.61 -12.66 9.83
C GLN A 12 -2.57 -11.85 10.69
N ASP A 13 -2.27 -11.79 11.99
CA ASP A 13 -2.85 -10.84 12.93
C ASP A 13 -1.79 -9.79 13.23
N MET A 14 -2.13 -8.52 13.24
CA MET A 14 -1.20 -7.41 13.48
C MET A 14 -1.63 -6.62 14.71
N ILE A 15 -0.68 -6.36 15.62
CA ILE A 15 -0.84 -5.48 16.77
C ILE A 15 0.48 -4.75 17.06
N GLY A 16 0.42 -3.67 17.84
CA GLY A 16 1.60 -2.90 18.25
C GLY A 16 2.35 -2.32 17.06
N GLU A 17 3.68 -2.40 17.07
CA GLU A 17 4.56 -1.85 16.04
C GLU A 17 4.19 -2.26 14.61
N ALA A 18 3.83 -3.52 14.39
CA ALA A 18 3.44 -3.99 13.06
C ALA A 18 2.15 -3.31 12.56
N ALA A 19 1.17 -3.09 13.44
CA ALA A 19 -0.04 -2.35 13.11
C ALA A 19 0.26 -0.86 12.89
N ALA A 20 1.10 -0.24 13.73
CA ALA A 20 1.47 1.17 13.61
C ALA A 20 2.18 1.47 12.28
N ARG A 21 3.13 0.63 11.87
CA ARG A 21 3.79 0.75 10.55
C ARG A 21 2.80 0.59 9.39
N PHE A 22 1.86 -0.33 9.52
CA PHE A 22 0.81 -0.57 8.52
C PHE A 22 -0.11 0.65 8.38
N ASP A 23 -0.58 1.20 9.49
CA ASP A 23 -1.43 2.40 9.53
C ASP A 23 -0.69 3.62 8.98
N HIS A 24 0.59 3.80 9.34
CA HIS A 24 1.43 4.88 8.82
C HIS A 24 1.53 4.88 7.29
N VAL A 25 1.68 3.71 6.67
CA VAL A 25 1.69 3.59 5.20
C VAL A 25 0.36 4.05 4.61
N ILE A 26 -0.77 3.65 5.19
CA ILE A 26 -2.11 4.02 4.71
C ILE A 26 -2.38 5.52 4.89
N GLU A 27 -2.04 6.08 6.03
CA GLU A 27 -2.24 7.50 6.35
C GLU A 27 -1.41 8.38 5.42
N THR A 28 -0.13 8.03 5.22
CA THR A 28 0.76 8.70 4.27
C THR A 28 0.19 8.65 2.87
N PHE A 29 -0.23 7.48 2.38
CA PHE A 29 -0.87 7.35 1.08
C PHE A 29 -2.14 8.20 0.96
N ASN A 30 -3.02 8.18 1.97
CA ASN A 30 -4.24 8.98 1.96
C ASN A 30 -3.98 10.49 1.92
N ARG A 31 -2.87 10.95 2.49
CA ARG A 31 -2.42 12.34 2.41
C ARG A 31 -1.86 12.65 1.02
N VAL A 32 -0.90 11.85 0.54
CA VAL A 32 -0.19 12.09 -0.72
C VAL A 32 -1.15 12.00 -1.93
N ARG A 33 -2.03 10.99 -2.01
CA ARG A 33 -2.99 10.88 -3.11
C ARG A 33 -3.89 12.11 -3.27
N LYS A 34 -4.27 12.77 -2.16
CA LYS A 34 -5.06 14.00 -2.19
C LYS A 34 -4.27 15.16 -2.78
N LEU A 35 -2.97 15.26 -2.50
CA LEU A 35 -2.09 16.29 -3.08
C LEU A 35 -1.98 16.13 -4.60
N HIS A 36 -2.05 14.89 -5.10
CA HIS A 36 -2.06 14.58 -6.54
C HIS A 36 -3.47 14.58 -7.17
N GLY A 37 -4.53 14.91 -6.41
CA GLY A 37 -5.91 14.99 -6.90
C GLY A 37 -6.57 13.64 -7.15
N PHE A 38 -6.08 12.53 -6.56
CA PHE A 38 -6.72 11.22 -6.68
C PHE A 38 -7.88 11.07 -5.69
N GLY A 39 -9.09 10.87 -6.25
CA GLY A 39 -10.29 10.55 -5.50
C GLY A 39 -10.27 9.13 -4.93
N ARG A 40 -10.98 8.90 -3.82
CA ARG A 40 -11.16 7.54 -3.28
C ARG A 40 -12.18 6.78 -4.10
N VAL A 41 -11.85 5.55 -4.50
CA VAL A 41 -12.79 4.55 -5.02
C VAL A 41 -12.82 3.36 -4.07
N GLU A 42 -13.97 2.72 -3.96
CA GLU A 42 -14.14 1.45 -3.25
C GLU A 42 -14.88 0.48 -4.16
N VAL A 43 -14.35 -0.73 -4.28
CA VAL A 43 -14.94 -1.81 -5.06
C VAL A 43 -15.15 -3.03 -4.16
N PRO A 44 -16.11 -3.92 -4.47
CA PRO A 44 -16.40 -5.10 -3.65
C PRO A 44 -15.19 -5.98 -3.40
N VAL A 45 -15.16 -6.64 -2.23
CA VAL A 45 -14.12 -7.63 -1.87
C VAL A 45 -14.31 -8.93 -2.64
N PHE A 46 -15.53 -9.27 -2.98
CA PHE A 46 -15.87 -10.42 -3.83
C PHE A 46 -16.55 -9.95 -5.11
N GLU A 47 -16.27 -10.61 -6.20
CA GLU A 47 -16.73 -10.27 -7.55
C GLU A 47 -17.14 -11.54 -8.29
N ALA A 48 -17.87 -11.40 -9.39
CA ALA A 48 -18.06 -12.50 -10.31
C ALA A 48 -16.71 -12.96 -10.89
N THR A 49 -16.43 -14.25 -10.89
CA THR A 49 -15.18 -14.84 -11.41
C THR A 49 -14.84 -14.34 -12.81
N ALA A 50 -15.87 -14.14 -13.66
CA ALA A 50 -15.72 -13.65 -15.01
C ALA A 50 -15.06 -12.27 -15.13
N VAL A 51 -15.11 -11.43 -14.08
CA VAL A 51 -14.45 -10.11 -14.07
C VAL A 51 -12.94 -10.29 -14.23
N PHE A 52 -12.35 -11.20 -13.45
CA PHE A 52 -10.90 -11.45 -13.47
C PHE A 52 -10.48 -12.37 -14.62
N ALA A 53 -11.26 -13.35 -14.97
CA ALA A 53 -10.96 -14.24 -16.11
C ALA A 53 -10.85 -13.44 -17.42
N ARG A 54 -11.76 -12.47 -17.67
CA ARG A 54 -11.71 -11.63 -18.86
C ARG A 54 -10.59 -10.60 -18.86
N SER A 55 -10.25 -10.05 -17.69
CA SER A 55 -9.27 -8.96 -17.58
C SER A 55 -7.83 -9.45 -17.53
N LEU A 56 -7.55 -10.50 -16.77
CA LEU A 56 -6.20 -10.98 -16.51
C LEU A 56 -5.72 -12.02 -17.53
N GLY A 57 -6.64 -12.64 -18.28
CA GLY A 57 -6.37 -13.78 -19.15
C GLY A 57 -6.39 -15.11 -18.39
N GLU A 58 -7.07 -16.11 -18.96
CA GLU A 58 -7.28 -17.44 -18.34
C GLU A 58 -5.97 -18.19 -18.10
N THR A 59 -4.91 -17.87 -18.84
CA THR A 59 -3.60 -18.53 -18.75
C THR A 59 -2.67 -17.94 -17.68
N THR A 60 -3.05 -16.83 -17.04
CA THR A 60 -2.23 -16.26 -15.99
C THR A 60 -2.26 -17.12 -14.72
N ASP A 61 -1.14 -17.17 -13.98
CA ASP A 61 -1.08 -17.91 -12.72
C ASP A 61 -2.12 -17.43 -11.70
N VAL A 62 -2.42 -16.15 -11.71
CA VAL A 62 -3.44 -15.55 -10.83
C VAL A 62 -4.80 -16.19 -11.07
N VAL A 63 -5.26 -16.25 -12.34
CA VAL A 63 -6.57 -16.81 -12.69
C VAL A 63 -6.56 -18.34 -12.60
N SER A 64 -5.52 -19.00 -13.13
CA SER A 64 -5.51 -20.46 -13.26
C SER A 64 -5.22 -21.21 -11.96
N LYS A 65 -4.59 -20.58 -10.94
CA LYS A 65 -4.07 -21.30 -9.76
C LYS A 65 -4.25 -20.57 -8.43
N GLU A 66 -4.40 -19.22 -8.44
CA GLU A 66 -4.28 -18.45 -7.22
C GLU A 66 -5.58 -17.81 -6.74
N MET A 67 -6.64 -17.78 -7.56
CA MET A 67 -7.93 -17.22 -7.13
C MET A 67 -8.60 -18.10 -6.06
N TYR A 68 -9.24 -17.42 -5.09
CA TYR A 68 -10.18 -18.05 -4.17
C TYR A 68 -11.57 -17.98 -4.76
N GLU A 69 -12.04 -19.08 -5.32
CA GLU A 69 -13.34 -19.21 -5.98
C GLU A 69 -14.34 -19.96 -5.09
N PHE A 70 -15.60 -19.56 -5.19
CA PHE A 70 -16.72 -20.21 -4.50
C PHE A 70 -18.02 -19.97 -5.29
N GLN A 71 -19.04 -20.72 -4.97
CA GLN A 71 -20.39 -20.45 -5.44
C GLN A 71 -21.18 -19.78 -4.32
N ASP A 72 -21.96 -18.78 -4.67
CA ASP A 72 -22.92 -18.22 -3.73
C ASP A 72 -24.14 -19.15 -3.55
N ARG A 73 -25.10 -18.76 -2.72
CA ARG A 73 -26.31 -19.55 -2.49
C ARG A 73 -27.22 -19.63 -3.72
N GLY A 74 -27.09 -18.70 -4.65
CA GLY A 74 -27.81 -18.67 -5.94
C GLY A 74 -27.16 -19.61 -6.99
N GLY A 75 -25.94 -20.05 -6.75
CA GLY A 75 -25.16 -20.87 -7.68
C GLY A 75 -24.24 -20.04 -8.58
N ASP A 76 -24.14 -18.73 -8.38
CA ASP A 76 -23.27 -17.85 -9.17
C ASP A 76 -21.80 -18.05 -8.78
N ALA A 77 -20.93 -18.11 -9.81
CA ALA A 77 -19.49 -18.24 -9.63
C ALA A 77 -18.87 -16.92 -9.18
N MET A 78 -18.38 -16.90 -7.96
CA MET A 78 -17.79 -15.74 -7.29
C MET A 78 -16.34 -16.02 -6.92
N CYS A 79 -15.56 -14.98 -6.72
CA CYS A 79 -14.21 -15.06 -6.17
C CYS A 79 -13.88 -13.91 -5.22
N LEU A 80 -12.90 -14.11 -4.35
CA LEU A 80 -12.28 -13.02 -3.62
C LEU A 80 -11.32 -12.28 -4.57
N ARG A 81 -11.39 -10.95 -4.59
CA ARG A 81 -10.57 -10.13 -5.50
C ARG A 81 -9.07 -10.38 -5.34
N PRO A 82 -8.35 -10.74 -6.41
CA PRO A 82 -6.90 -10.92 -6.38
C PRO A 82 -6.11 -9.64 -6.64
N GLU A 83 -6.78 -8.58 -7.15
CA GLU A 83 -6.23 -7.25 -7.47
C GLU A 83 -7.37 -6.23 -7.57
N PHE A 84 -7.06 -4.91 -7.74
CA PHE A 84 -8.07 -3.86 -7.78
C PHE A 84 -8.46 -3.43 -9.19
N THR A 85 -7.51 -3.40 -10.12
CA THR A 85 -7.65 -2.78 -11.45
C THR A 85 -8.87 -3.29 -12.22
N ALA A 86 -9.10 -4.61 -12.24
CA ALA A 86 -10.26 -5.20 -12.93
C ALA A 86 -11.60 -4.83 -12.27
N GLY A 87 -11.63 -4.80 -10.93
CA GLY A 87 -12.81 -4.33 -10.20
C GLY A 87 -13.13 -2.86 -10.46
N ILE A 88 -12.10 -2.01 -10.55
CA ILE A 88 -12.24 -0.59 -10.90
C ILE A 88 -12.70 -0.44 -12.35
N ALA A 89 -12.12 -1.21 -13.29
CA ALA A 89 -12.53 -1.20 -14.69
C ALA A 89 -13.99 -1.65 -14.86
N ARG A 90 -14.43 -2.71 -14.16
CA ARG A 90 -15.85 -3.13 -14.14
C ARG A 90 -16.74 -2.01 -13.59
N ALA A 91 -16.35 -1.36 -12.47
CA ALA A 91 -17.12 -0.26 -11.90
C ALA A 91 -17.20 0.95 -12.84
N TYR A 92 -16.11 1.26 -13.56
CA TYR A 92 -16.05 2.31 -14.57
C TYR A 92 -17.07 2.07 -15.69
N ILE A 93 -17.15 0.83 -16.19
CA ILE A 93 -18.11 0.44 -17.25
C ILE A 93 -19.55 0.49 -16.73
N GLU A 94 -19.82 -0.19 -15.61
CA GLU A 94 -21.15 -0.37 -15.05
C GLU A 94 -21.83 0.96 -14.68
N ASN A 95 -21.04 1.90 -14.11
CA ASN A 95 -21.57 3.18 -13.64
C ASN A 95 -21.48 4.30 -14.71
N GLY A 96 -21.01 4.01 -15.91
CA GLY A 96 -20.90 5.01 -16.98
C GLY A 96 -19.90 6.14 -16.69
N TRP A 97 -18.83 5.83 -15.93
CA TRP A 97 -17.84 6.85 -15.49
C TRP A 97 -16.98 7.41 -16.63
N GLN A 98 -17.07 6.86 -17.85
CA GLN A 98 -16.44 7.44 -19.05
C GLN A 98 -16.85 8.91 -19.30
N GLN A 99 -18.01 9.32 -18.81
CA GLN A 99 -18.45 10.72 -18.88
C GLN A 99 -17.68 11.66 -17.95
N LEU A 100 -16.99 11.10 -16.98
CA LEU A 100 -16.19 11.84 -15.99
C LEU A 100 -14.68 11.81 -16.32
N ALA A 101 -14.29 11.13 -17.40
CA ALA A 101 -12.88 11.01 -17.78
C ALA A 101 -12.27 12.37 -18.17
N PRO A 102 -10.97 12.59 -17.87
CA PRO A 102 -10.05 11.68 -17.19
C PRO A 102 -10.31 11.58 -15.69
N LEU A 103 -10.31 10.35 -15.14
CA LEU A 103 -10.49 10.09 -13.72
C LEU A 103 -9.16 9.67 -13.07
N LYS A 104 -8.84 10.28 -11.94
CA LYS A 104 -7.78 9.86 -11.05
C LYS A 104 -8.39 9.19 -9.82
N LEU A 105 -8.23 7.88 -9.69
CA LEU A 105 -8.83 7.06 -8.65
C LEU A 105 -7.75 6.38 -7.81
N ALA A 106 -7.98 6.25 -6.51
CA ALA A 106 -7.09 5.54 -5.62
C ALA A 106 -7.87 4.72 -4.59
N THR A 107 -7.34 3.56 -4.23
CA THR A 107 -7.92 2.67 -3.23
C THR A 107 -6.84 1.98 -2.40
N TRP A 108 -7.24 1.31 -1.33
CA TRP A 108 -6.42 0.38 -0.58
C TRP A 108 -7.32 -0.63 0.14
N GLY A 109 -6.79 -1.80 0.40
CA GLY A 109 -7.53 -2.83 1.13
C GLY A 109 -6.97 -4.23 0.93
N PRO A 110 -7.69 -5.25 1.47
CA PRO A 110 -7.28 -6.64 1.38
C PRO A 110 -7.49 -7.22 -0.01
N LEU A 111 -6.55 -8.07 -0.42
CA LEU A 111 -6.56 -8.88 -1.62
C LEU A 111 -6.23 -10.34 -1.25
N PHE A 112 -6.57 -11.27 -2.13
CA PHE A 112 -6.51 -12.69 -1.82
C PHE A 112 -5.90 -13.48 -2.98
N ARG A 113 -4.78 -14.20 -2.71
CA ARG A 113 -4.14 -15.11 -3.67
C ARG A 113 -3.69 -16.37 -2.99
N TYR A 114 -4.01 -17.53 -3.54
CA TYR A 114 -3.60 -18.83 -3.01
C TYR A 114 -2.13 -19.12 -3.36
N GLU A 115 -1.24 -18.31 -2.83
CA GLU A 115 0.19 -18.45 -3.04
C GLU A 115 0.89 -19.22 -1.92
N ARG A 116 2.14 -19.66 -2.19
CA ARG A 116 3.00 -20.21 -1.14
C ARG A 116 3.45 -19.09 -0.21
N PRO A 117 3.05 -19.13 1.08
CA PRO A 117 3.41 -18.07 2.03
C PRO A 117 4.92 -17.99 2.25
N GLN A 118 5.44 -16.76 2.23
CA GLN A 118 6.82 -16.42 2.57
C GLN A 118 6.87 -14.98 3.08
N ARG A 119 8.04 -14.50 3.54
CA ARG A 119 8.19 -13.14 4.06
C ARG A 119 7.73 -12.10 3.02
N GLY A 120 6.78 -11.23 3.37
CA GLY A 120 6.21 -10.23 2.48
C GLY A 120 5.26 -10.79 1.39
N ARG A 121 4.85 -12.08 1.50
CA ARG A 121 3.90 -12.72 0.59
C ARG A 121 2.89 -13.56 1.38
N PHE A 122 1.65 -13.12 1.40
CA PHE A 122 0.57 -13.72 2.17
C PHE A 122 -0.56 -14.14 1.24
N ARG A 123 -1.46 -14.98 1.73
CA ARG A 123 -2.69 -15.37 1.01
C ARG A 123 -3.78 -14.32 1.13
N GLN A 124 -3.85 -13.64 2.27
CA GLN A 124 -4.51 -12.36 2.44
C GLN A 124 -3.43 -11.32 2.65
N PHE A 125 -3.35 -10.33 1.79
CA PHE A 125 -2.40 -9.23 1.80
C PHE A 125 -3.11 -7.94 1.45
N HIS A 126 -2.45 -6.80 1.61
CA HIS A 126 -3.06 -5.50 1.34
C HIS A 126 -2.23 -4.73 0.31
N GLN A 127 -2.94 -4.03 -0.55
CA GLN A 127 -2.30 -3.12 -1.51
C GLN A 127 -2.89 -1.72 -1.41
N LEU A 128 -2.05 -0.75 -1.70
CA LEU A 128 -2.43 0.56 -2.22
C LEU A 128 -2.54 0.41 -3.72
N ASP A 129 -3.43 1.19 -4.32
CA ASP A 129 -3.68 1.17 -5.76
C ASP A 129 -4.04 2.57 -6.23
N ALA A 130 -3.53 2.97 -7.41
CA ALA A 130 -3.80 4.28 -8.01
C ALA A 130 -3.90 4.14 -9.53
N GLU A 131 -4.99 4.67 -10.09
CA GLU A 131 -5.36 4.51 -11.49
C GLU A 131 -5.76 5.84 -12.13
N ILE A 132 -5.31 6.08 -13.36
CA ILE A 132 -5.78 7.18 -14.22
C ILE A 132 -6.49 6.56 -15.42
N LEU A 133 -7.78 6.83 -15.56
CA LEU A 133 -8.64 6.28 -16.60
C LEU A 133 -9.07 7.39 -17.57
N GLY A 134 -8.90 7.16 -18.86
CA GLY A 134 -9.31 8.10 -19.91
C GLY A 134 -8.25 9.12 -20.31
N ALA A 135 -6.97 8.89 -19.99
CA ALA A 135 -5.87 9.75 -20.40
C ALA A 135 -4.81 8.97 -21.20
N GLY A 136 -4.72 9.24 -22.51
CA GLY A 136 -3.81 8.57 -23.44
C GLY A 136 -2.40 9.16 -23.52
N GLU A 137 -2.19 10.36 -22.97
CA GLU A 137 -0.91 11.06 -23.08
C GLU A 137 0.14 10.52 -22.10
N PRO A 138 1.46 10.48 -22.47
CA PRO A 138 2.54 10.06 -21.57
C PRO A 138 2.61 10.83 -20.25
N ALA A 139 2.04 12.04 -20.21
CA ALA A 139 1.96 12.86 -19.00
C ALA A 139 1.14 12.15 -17.87
N ALA A 140 0.18 11.30 -18.21
CA ALA A 140 -0.56 10.52 -17.23
C ALA A 140 0.32 9.44 -16.59
N ASP A 141 1.23 8.84 -17.37
CA ASP A 141 2.22 7.89 -16.85
C ASP A 141 3.21 8.57 -15.90
N VAL A 142 3.68 9.76 -16.28
CA VAL A 142 4.53 10.58 -15.40
C VAL A 142 3.82 10.89 -14.09
N GLU A 143 2.56 11.31 -14.15
CA GLU A 143 1.76 11.68 -12.97
C GLU A 143 1.58 10.52 -11.99
N VAL A 144 1.24 9.32 -12.50
CA VAL A 144 1.04 8.16 -11.62
C VAL A 144 2.36 7.65 -11.04
N ILE A 145 3.46 7.74 -11.79
CA ILE A 145 4.82 7.42 -11.30
C ILE A 145 5.23 8.47 -10.24
N ALA A 146 4.98 9.76 -10.48
CA ALA A 146 5.27 10.83 -9.52
C ALA A 146 4.51 10.66 -8.21
N LEU A 147 3.26 10.21 -8.24
CA LEU A 147 2.51 9.86 -7.04
C LEU A 147 3.22 8.74 -6.26
N GLY A 148 3.69 7.69 -6.96
CA GLY A 148 4.44 6.60 -6.35
C GLY A 148 5.76 7.05 -5.74
N GLN A 149 6.54 7.86 -6.46
CA GLN A 149 7.79 8.46 -5.99
C GLN A 149 7.57 9.31 -4.74
N HIS A 150 6.60 10.22 -4.77
CA HIS A 150 6.26 11.08 -3.64
C HIS A 150 5.82 10.28 -2.42
N LEU A 151 5.05 9.21 -2.61
CA LEU A 151 4.69 8.30 -1.51
C LEU A 151 5.93 7.69 -0.86
N LEU A 152 6.89 7.18 -1.65
CA LEU A 152 8.11 6.56 -1.14
C LEU A 152 9.02 7.58 -0.41
N GLU A 153 9.06 8.83 -0.89
CA GLU A 153 9.77 9.94 -0.24
C GLU A 153 9.17 10.26 1.13
N GLU A 154 7.85 10.41 1.21
CA GLU A 154 7.13 10.71 2.44
C GLU A 154 7.15 9.55 3.47
N LEU A 155 7.31 8.33 2.99
CA LEU A 155 7.57 7.15 3.84
C LEU A 155 9.05 7.05 4.28
N GLY A 156 9.94 7.91 3.76
CA GLY A 156 11.36 7.90 4.07
C GLY A 156 12.12 6.69 3.49
N VAL A 157 11.58 6.01 2.48
CA VAL A 157 12.17 4.79 1.89
C VAL A 157 12.72 4.99 0.47
N ALA A 158 12.55 6.17 -0.12
CA ALA A 158 12.97 6.45 -1.50
C ALA A 158 14.47 6.22 -1.75
N GLY A 159 15.33 6.45 -0.75
CA GLY A 159 16.78 6.24 -0.85
C GLY A 159 17.21 4.77 -1.03
N ASP A 160 16.34 3.83 -0.65
CA ASP A 160 16.58 2.37 -0.76
C ASP A 160 15.85 1.74 -1.95
N VAL A 161 15.20 2.55 -2.80
CA VAL A 161 14.33 2.08 -3.88
C VAL A 161 14.74 2.70 -5.21
N GLU A 162 14.83 1.88 -6.24
CA GLU A 162 15.15 2.29 -7.62
C GLU A 162 13.92 2.11 -8.51
N LEU A 163 13.65 3.12 -9.36
CA LEU A 163 12.63 3.03 -10.41
C LEU A 163 13.22 2.33 -11.66
N SER A 164 12.74 1.13 -11.93
CA SER A 164 13.00 0.37 -13.14
C SER A 164 11.89 0.61 -14.16
N LEU A 165 12.23 1.04 -15.37
CA LEU A 165 11.30 1.44 -16.41
C LEU A 165 11.54 0.68 -17.71
N ASN A 166 10.46 0.28 -18.39
CA ASN A 166 10.48 -0.26 -19.75
C ASN A 166 9.27 0.23 -20.54
N SER A 167 9.26 -0.05 -21.84
CA SER A 167 8.08 0.06 -22.69
C SER A 167 7.74 -1.30 -23.32
N MET A 168 6.46 -1.61 -23.40
CA MET A 168 5.90 -2.76 -24.12
C MET A 168 5.46 -2.37 -25.55
N GLY A 169 5.65 -1.10 -25.92
CA GLY A 169 5.22 -0.53 -27.16
C GLY A 169 3.70 -0.50 -27.34
N ASP A 170 3.28 -0.09 -28.53
CA ASP A 170 1.92 -0.21 -29.00
C ASP A 170 1.58 -1.64 -29.46
N PRO A 171 0.35 -1.96 -29.87
CA PRO A 171 -0.02 -3.30 -30.33
C PRO A 171 0.83 -3.85 -31.47
N GLU A 172 1.25 -3.00 -32.41
CA GLU A 172 2.07 -3.40 -33.56
C GLU A 172 3.49 -3.73 -33.11
N THR A 173 4.14 -2.88 -32.34
CA THR A 173 5.44 -3.13 -31.71
C THR A 173 5.41 -4.44 -30.94
N ARG A 174 4.39 -4.62 -30.06
CA ARG A 174 4.28 -5.81 -29.22
C ARG A 174 4.12 -7.09 -30.04
N ALA A 175 3.30 -7.06 -31.09
CA ALA A 175 3.08 -8.22 -31.95
C ALA A 175 4.37 -8.61 -32.69
N ALA A 176 5.08 -7.65 -33.27
CA ALA A 176 6.34 -7.88 -33.99
C ALA A 176 7.42 -8.43 -33.03
N TRP A 177 7.59 -7.80 -31.88
CA TRP A 177 8.56 -8.25 -30.87
C TRP A 177 8.22 -9.63 -30.30
N SER A 178 6.97 -9.89 -29.97
CA SER A 178 6.53 -11.20 -29.45
C SER A 178 6.80 -12.33 -30.45
N ALA A 179 6.55 -12.08 -31.74
CA ALA A 179 6.85 -13.04 -32.81
C ALA A 179 8.36 -13.31 -32.91
N ALA A 180 9.21 -12.27 -32.84
CA ALA A 180 10.65 -12.41 -32.87
C ALA A 180 11.20 -13.18 -31.64
N VAL A 181 10.70 -12.86 -30.44
CA VAL A 181 11.05 -13.56 -29.19
C VAL A 181 10.61 -15.04 -29.25
N ALA A 182 9.41 -15.31 -29.75
CA ALA A 182 8.91 -16.68 -29.93
C ALA A 182 9.81 -17.46 -30.90
N ALA A 183 10.14 -16.89 -32.06
CA ALA A 183 11.02 -17.54 -33.04
C ALA A 183 12.43 -17.80 -32.49
N TYR A 184 12.97 -16.84 -31.74
CA TYR A 184 14.28 -16.96 -31.09
C TYR A 184 14.30 -18.12 -30.08
N PHE A 185 13.35 -18.16 -29.14
CA PHE A 185 13.30 -19.24 -28.13
C PHE A 185 12.90 -20.58 -28.74
N ALA A 186 12.10 -20.62 -29.80
CA ALA A 186 11.77 -21.87 -30.50
C ALA A 186 13.02 -22.50 -31.11
N ALA A 187 13.94 -21.71 -31.66
CA ALA A 187 15.22 -22.19 -32.18
C ALA A 187 16.15 -22.77 -31.09
N HIS A 188 15.93 -22.38 -29.82
CA HIS A 188 16.73 -22.81 -28.67
C HIS A 188 15.91 -23.67 -27.67
N ARG A 189 14.80 -24.26 -28.12
CA ARG A 189 13.85 -24.98 -27.24
C ARG A 189 14.53 -26.03 -26.37
N GLY A 190 15.52 -26.74 -26.91
CA GLY A 190 16.25 -27.80 -26.20
C GLY A 190 17.11 -27.32 -25.05
N ASP A 191 17.51 -26.04 -25.07
CA ASP A 191 18.36 -25.42 -24.06
C ASP A 191 17.58 -24.67 -22.98
N LEU A 192 16.25 -24.56 -23.14
CA LEU A 192 15.35 -23.92 -22.15
C LEU A 192 15.02 -24.86 -21.00
N SER A 193 14.83 -24.27 -19.81
CA SER A 193 14.25 -24.98 -18.66
C SER A 193 12.86 -25.53 -18.99
N GLU A 194 12.41 -26.57 -18.29
CA GLU A 194 11.07 -27.15 -18.48
C GLU A 194 9.94 -26.14 -18.33
N ASP A 195 10.10 -25.19 -17.39
CA ASP A 195 9.13 -24.12 -17.19
C ASP A 195 9.10 -23.14 -18.37
N SER A 196 10.27 -22.76 -18.87
CA SER A 196 10.40 -21.88 -20.04
C SER A 196 9.92 -22.55 -21.33
N GLN A 197 10.07 -23.86 -21.49
CA GLN A 197 9.48 -24.60 -22.62
C GLN A 197 7.93 -24.53 -22.59
N ARG A 198 7.31 -24.67 -21.40
CA ARG A 198 5.86 -24.49 -21.27
C ARG A 198 5.40 -23.07 -21.55
N ARG A 199 6.19 -22.07 -21.09
CA ARG A 199 5.92 -20.66 -21.37
C ARG A 199 6.04 -20.31 -22.84
N LEU A 200 6.96 -20.96 -23.57
CA LEU A 200 7.12 -20.76 -25.02
C LEU A 200 5.82 -21.04 -25.78
N ASP A 201 5.11 -22.10 -25.40
CA ASP A 201 3.84 -22.49 -26.03
C ASP A 201 2.65 -21.60 -25.61
N ALA A 202 2.68 -21.02 -24.39
CA ALA A 202 1.58 -20.26 -23.82
C ALA A 202 1.78 -18.74 -23.97
N ASN A 203 2.93 -18.20 -23.56
CA ASN A 203 3.28 -16.80 -23.63
C ASN A 203 4.82 -16.63 -23.61
N PRO A 204 5.46 -16.57 -24.77
CA PRO A 204 6.92 -16.54 -24.91
C PRO A 204 7.59 -15.34 -24.22
N LEU A 205 6.89 -14.18 -24.11
CA LEU A 205 7.46 -13.01 -23.43
C LEU A 205 7.73 -13.28 -21.93
N ARG A 206 7.04 -14.24 -21.30
CA ARG A 206 7.28 -14.62 -19.91
C ARG A 206 8.60 -15.36 -19.67
N ILE A 207 9.25 -15.82 -20.75
CA ILE A 207 10.58 -16.43 -20.64
C ILE A 207 11.61 -15.36 -20.28
N LEU A 208 11.40 -14.10 -20.71
CA LEU A 208 12.28 -12.98 -20.40
C LEU A 208 12.40 -12.68 -18.88
N ASP A 209 11.40 -13.09 -18.08
CA ASP A 209 11.40 -13.00 -16.61
C ASP A 209 11.78 -14.35 -15.95
N SER A 210 12.40 -15.27 -16.69
CA SER A 210 12.86 -16.52 -16.11
C SER A 210 13.95 -16.27 -15.06
N LYS A 211 13.81 -16.93 -13.91
CA LYS A 211 14.80 -16.92 -12.82
C LYS A 211 15.68 -18.17 -12.83
N ASP A 212 15.47 -19.03 -13.81
CA ASP A 212 16.29 -20.24 -13.98
C ASP A 212 17.68 -19.84 -14.51
N ALA A 213 18.72 -20.30 -13.84
CA ALA A 213 20.09 -20.02 -14.23
C ALA A 213 20.44 -20.59 -15.63
N GLY A 214 19.80 -21.68 -16.05
CA GLY A 214 19.97 -22.26 -17.39
C GLY A 214 19.46 -21.36 -18.50
N ASP A 215 18.38 -20.62 -18.24
CA ASP A 215 17.79 -19.71 -19.23
C ASP A 215 18.55 -18.38 -19.35
N ALA A 216 19.39 -18.01 -18.37
CA ALA A 216 19.97 -16.68 -18.23
C ALA A 216 20.75 -16.22 -19.48
N ALA A 217 21.53 -17.11 -20.09
CA ALA A 217 22.31 -16.79 -21.29
C ALA A 217 21.40 -16.57 -22.52
N LEU A 218 20.35 -17.35 -22.66
CA LEU A 218 19.38 -17.21 -23.76
C LEU A 218 18.55 -15.93 -23.57
N VAL A 219 18.08 -15.65 -22.37
CA VAL A 219 17.36 -14.42 -22.03
C VAL A 219 18.23 -13.18 -22.27
N ALA A 220 19.56 -13.27 -21.99
CA ALA A 220 20.49 -12.16 -22.23
C ALA A 220 20.61 -11.76 -23.71
N ASN A 221 20.48 -12.73 -24.62
CA ASN A 221 20.62 -12.54 -26.05
C ASN A 221 19.30 -12.49 -26.83
N ALA A 222 18.14 -12.47 -26.09
CA ALA A 222 16.85 -12.39 -26.74
C ALA A 222 16.64 -11.05 -27.46
N PRO A 223 15.82 -11.01 -28.54
CA PRO A 223 15.48 -9.79 -29.25
C PRO A 223 15.00 -8.69 -28.32
N GLN A 224 15.51 -7.48 -28.50
CA GLN A 224 15.14 -6.32 -27.68
C GLN A 224 13.95 -5.58 -28.30
N ILE A 225 13.04 -5.09 -27.47
CA ILE A 225 11.83 -4.43 -27.95
C ILE A 225 12.13 -3.14 -28.73
N ASP A 226 13.23 -2.47 -28.39
CA ASP A 226 13.63 -1.20 -29.03
C ASP A 226 13.83 -1.32 -30.56
N ASP A 227 14.21 -2.53 -31.06
CA ASP A 227 14.38 -2.80 -32.49
C ASP A 227 13.05 -2.92 -33.24
N TYR A 228 11.91 -2.94 -32.53
CA TYR A 228 10.57 -3.16 -33.07
C TYR A 228 9.62 -1.99 -32.86
N PHE A 229 10.08 -0.90 -32.23
CA PHE A 229 9.22 0.27 -32.00
C PHE A 229 8.70 0.84 -33.31
N THR A 230 7.39 1.06 -33.36
CA THR A 230 6.82 2.01 -34.31
C THR A 230 7.32 3.43 -33.96
N VAL A 231 7.17 4.35 -34.91
CA VAL A 231 7.54 5.76 -34.67
C VAL A 231 6.74 6.33 -33.48
N GLU A 232 5.47 6.00 -33.41
CA GLU A 232 4.53 6.43 -32.37
C GLU A 232 4.92 5.87 -31.01
N ALA A 233 5.25 4.57 -30.92
CA ALA A 233 5.68 3.92 -29.69
C ALA A 233 7.02 4.51 -29.17
N GLY A 234 7.95 4.77 -30.08
CA GLY A 234 9.22 5.41 -29.77
C GLY A 234 9.02 6.82 -29.21
N GLN A 235 8.24 7.65 -29.89
CA GLN A 235 7.91 9.01 -29.45
C GLN A 235 7.13 9.04 -28.12
N PHE A 236 6.25 8.08 -27.90
CA PHE A 236 5.55 7.95 -26.60
C PHE A 236 6.56 7.73 -25.48
N PHE A 237 7.48 6.79 -25.68
CA PHE A 237 8.48 6.46 -24.66
C PHE A 237 9.49 7.60 -24.44
N GLU A 238 9.91 8.30 -25.48
CA GLU A 238 10.77 9.49 -25.37
C GLU A 238 10.09 10.62 -24.56
N ARG A 239 8.80 10.89 -24.82
CA ARG A 239 8.03 11.89 -24.07
C ARG A 239 7.85 11.50 -22.60
N LEU A 240 7.65 10.22 -22.30
CA LEU A 240 7.60 9.72 -20.92
C LEU A 240 8.93 9.98 -20.20
N GLN A 241 10.05 9.63 -20.82
CA GLN A 241 11.39 9.84 -20.27
C GLN A 241 11.66 11.33 -20.00
N ALA A 242 11.35 12.18 -20.98
CA ALA A 242 11.51 13.63 -20.84
C ALA A 242 10.64 14.20 -19.69
N GLY A 243 9.42 13.67 -19.53
CA GLY A 243 8.53 14.05 -18.44
C GLY A 243 9.06 13.64 -17.06
N LEU A 244 9.59 12.43 -16.91
CA LEU A 244 10.23 11.97 -15.68
C LEU A 244 11.46 12.81 -15.34
N GLN A 245 12.30 13.12 -16.33
CA GLN A 245 13.47 13.98 -16.15
C GLN A 245 13.07 15.40 -15.71
N ALA A 246 12.05 15.98 -16.35
CA ALA A 246 11.54 17.30 -15.98
C ALA A 246 10.94 17.32 -14.56
N SER A 247 10.40 16.19 -14.09
CA SER A 247 9.87 16.01 -12.74
C SER A 247 10.95 15.67 -11.71
N GLY A 248 12.23 15.57 -12.11
CA GLY A 248 13.33 15.21 -11.21
C GLY A 248 13.33 13.74 -10.76
N ILE A 249 12.58 12.86 -11.43
CA ILE A 249 12.46 11.44 -11.08
C ILE A 249 13.55 10.66 -11.82
N ALA A 250 14.49 10.10 -11.04
CA ALA A 250 15.53 9.22 -11.57
C ALA A 250 14.95 7.84 -11.89
N TRP A 251 15.41 7.23 -12.97
CA TRP A 251 15.00 5.90 -13.39
C TRP A 251 16.10 5.16 -14.12
N THR A 252 16.01 3.83 -14.16
CA THR A 252 16.94 2.93 -14.88
C THR A 252 16.17 2.15 -15.94
N ARG A 253 16.72 2.06 -17.15
CA ARG A 253 16.16 1.23 -18.22
C ARG A 253 16.35 -0.25 -17.89
N ASN A 254 15.24 -1.01 -17.91
CA ASN A 254 15.28 -2.46 -17.84
C ASN A 254 14.54 -3.07 -19.04
N ALA A 255 15.25 -3.28 -20.14
CA ALA A 255 14.67 -3.79 -21.39
C ALA A 255 14.03 -5.19 -21.26
N ARG A 256 14.27 -5.91 -20.16
CA ARG A 256 13.68 -7.22 -19.85
C ARG A 256 12.47 -7.12 -18.94
N LEU A 257 12.17 -5.93 -18.42
CA LEU A 257 11.00 -5.77 -17.55
C LEU A 257 9.73 -6.03 -18.36
N VAL A 258 9.10 -7.16 -18.07
CA VAL A 258 7.76 -7.53 -18.50
C VAL A 258 6.91 -7.75 -17.27
N ARG A 259 5.59 -7.55 -17.38
CA ARG A 259 4.67 -7.71 -16.23
C ARG A 259 3.95 -9.04 -16.31
N GLY A 260 3.59 -9.57 -15.14
CA GLY A 260 2.89 -10.86 -15.02
C GLY A 260 1.44 -10.88 -15.53
N LEU A 261 0.91 -9.76 -15.99
CA LEU A 261 -0.45 -9.62 -16.52
C LEU A 261 -0.39 -9.18 -17.99
N ASP A 262 -1.22 -9.78 -18.84
CA ASP A 262 -1.09 -9.66 -20.30
C ASP A 262 -1.68 -8.38 -20.89
N TYR A 263 -2.33 -7.56 -20.09
CA TYR A 263 -3.00 -6.34 -20.54
C TYR A 263 -2.08 -5.12 -20.74
N TYR A 264 -0.82 -5.18 -20.28
CA TYR A 264 0.09 -4.03 -20.34
C TYR A 264 0.51 -3.68 -21.78
N ARG A 265 0.52 -2.37 -22.05
CA ARG A 265 0.99 -1.70 -23.28
C ARG A 265 1.81 -0.48 -22.91
N HIS A 266 2.61 0.04 -23.83
CA HIS A 266 3.48 1.20 -23.59
C HIS A 266 4.28 1.06 -22.29
N SER A 267 4.12 1.95 -21.33
CA SER A 267 4.93 1.99 -20.11
C SER A 267 4.68 0.79 -19.18
N VAL A 268 5.76 0.24 -18.66
CA VAL A 268 5.78 -0.68 -17.52
C VAL A 268 6.89 -0.26 -16.57
N PHE A 269 6.63 -0.29 -15.27
CA PHE A 269 7.59 0.17 -14.28
C PHE A 269 7.46 -0.57 -12.95
N GLU A 270 8.57 -0.61 -12.22
CA GLU A 270 8.65 -1.16 -10.87
C GLU A 270 9.59 -0.31 -10.01
N PHE A 271 9.17 -0.03 -8.80
CA PHE A 271 10.04 0.46 -7.75
C PHE A 271 10.57 -0.74 -6.96
N ILE A 272 11.89 -0.91 -6.98
CA ILE A 272 12.56 -2.12 -6.52
C ILE A 272 13.56 -1.77 -5.43
N THR A 273 13.56 -2.55 -4.33
CA THR A 273 14.58 -2.49 -3.26
C THR A 273 15.36 -3.79 -3.17
N GLN A 274 16.61 -3.70 -2.75
CA GLN A 274 17.45 -4.87 -2.42
C GLN A 274 17.20 -5.37 -0.99
N SER A 275 16.61 -4.55 -0.13
CA SER A 275 16.42 -4.84 1.30
C SER A 275 15.42 -5.96 1.60
N LEU A 276 14.56 -6.32 0.62
CA LEU A 276 13.56 -7.38 0.74
C LEU A 276 13.93 -8.67 -0.03
N GLY A 277 15.14 -8.76 -0.55
CA GLY A 277 15.63 -9.94 -1.28
C GLY A 277 14.75 -10.25 -2.50
N ALA A 278 14.31 -11.51 -2.65
CA ALA A 278 13.50 -11.95 -3.80
C ALA A 278 12.12 -11.25 -3.94
N GLN A 279 11.67 -10.49 -2.94
CA GLN A 279 10.43 -9.73 -2.93
C GLN A 279 10.68 -8.22 -3.07
N GLY A 280 11.72 -7.83 -3.81
CA GLY A 280 12.20 -6.46 -3.94
C GLY A 280 11.22 -5.46 -4.56
N THR A 281 10.29 -5.87 -5.41
CA THR A 281 9.28 -4.96 -5.97
C THR A 281 8.30 -4.52 -4.89
N VAL A 282 8.31 -3.23 -4.52
CA VAL A 282 7.43 -2.64 -3.51
C VAL A 282 6.22 -1.95 -4.12
N LEU A 283 6.38 -1.38 -5.33
CA LEU A 283 5.34 -0.78 -6.14
C LEU A 283 5.58 -1.16 -7.59
N GLY A 284 4.54 -1.45 -8.34
CA GLY A 284 4.69 -1.76 -9.75
C GLY A 284 3.42 -1.54 -10.53
N GLY A 285 3.57 -1.09 -11.78
CA GLY A 285 2.46 -0.71 -12.64
C GLY A 285 2.84 -0.59 -14.10
N GLY A 286 1.96 0.09 -14.82
CA GLY A 286 2.10 0.37 -16.24
C GLY A 286 0.78 0.76 -16.90
N ARG A 287 0.83 1.00 -18.19
CA ARG A 287 -0.32 1.37 -19.04
C ARG A 287 -1.03 0.13 -19.58
N TYR A 288 -2.36 0.17 -19.59
CA TYR A 288 -3.21 -0.97 -19.96
C TYR A 288 -4.44 -0.56 -20.78
N ASP A 289 -4.24 0.20 -21.84
CA ASP A 289 -5.28 0.85 -22.69
C ASP A 289 -6.35 -0.10 -23.24
N GLY A 290 -6.04 -1.38 -23.41
CA GLY A 290 -6.99 -2.36 -23.96
C GLY A 290 -7.90 -3.03 -22.94
N LEU A 291 -7.66 -2.88 -21.63
CA LEU A 291 -8.35 -3.67 -20.59
C LEU A 291 -9.86 -3.40 -20.56
N ILE A 292 -10.26 -2.13 -20.52
CA ILE A 292 -11.68 -1.73 -20.42
C ILE A 292 -12.45 -2.18 -21.67
N GLY A 293 -11.84 -2.04 -22.86
CA GLY A 293 -12.40 -2.56 -24.13
C GLY A 293 -12.58 -4.09 -24.10
N HIS A 294 -11.60 -4.85 -23.64
CA HIS A 294 -11.69 -6.32 -23.49
C HIS A 294 -12.80 -6.76 -22.52
N MET A 295 -13.08 -5.95 -21.51
CA MET A 295 -14.18 -6.19 -20.57
C MET A 295 -15.55 -5.83 -21.13
N GLY A 296 -15.64 -5.31 -22.36
CA GLY A 296 -16.88 -4.93 -23.03
C GLY A 296 -17.27 -3.47 -22.83
N GLY A 297 -16.39 -2.64 -22.29
CA GLY A 297 -16.52 -1.19 -22.19
C GLY A 297 -16.02 -0.47 -23.46
N PRO A 298 -16.04 0.87 -23.46
CA PRO A 298 -15.42 1.66 -24.52
C PRO A 298 -13.88 1.54 -24.48
N GLU A 299 -13.22 1.70 -25.63
CA GLU A 299 -11.76 1.85 -25.68
C GLU A 299 -11.34 3.03 -24.81
N THR A 300 -10.60 2.75 -23.76
CA THR A 300 -10.27 3.74 -22.73
C THR A 300 -8.81 3.61 -22.34
N PRO A 301 -7.96 4.60 -22.63
CA PRO A 301 -6.58 4.62 -22.15
C PRO A 301 -6.54 4.61 -20.62
N ALA A 302 -5.65 3.81 -20.07
CA ALA A 302 -5.55 3.69 -18.63
C ALA A 302 -4.11 3.35 -18.17
N VAL A 303 -3.69 3.91 -17.06
CA VAL A 303 -2.40 3.67 -16.43
C VAL A 303 -2.53 3.69 -14.93
N GLY A 304 -1.84 2.78 -14.25
CA GLY A 304 -1.90 2.71 -12.79
C GLY A 304 -0.79 1.88 -12.19
N TRP A 305 -0.80 1.79 -10.87
CA TRP A 305 0.10 0.94 -10.11
C TRP A 305 -0.54 0.40 -8.84
N ALA A 306 0.03 -0.70 -8.35
CA ALA A 306 -0.28 -1.26 -7.05
C ALA A 306 1.00 -1.38 -6.20
N ALA A 307 0.90 -1.13 -4.88
CA ALA A 307 1.99 -1.25 -3.92
C ALA A 307 1.58 -2.13 -2.74
N GLY A 308 2.44 -3.06 -2.34
CA GLY A 308 2.18 -3.94 -1.20
C GLY A 308 2.37 -3.22 0.14
N ILE A 309 1.29 -3.06 0.93
CA ILE A 309 1.34 -2.35 2.21
C ILE A 309 2.29 -3.07 3.18
N GLU A 310 2.21 -4.39 3.28
CA GLU A 310 3.10 -5.17 4.15
C GLU A 310 4.58 -5.03 3.77
N ARG A 311 4.88 -4.91 2.46
CA ARG A 311 6.26 -4.72 1.99
C ARG A 311 6.77 -3.33 2.33
N LEU A 312 5.97 -2.29 2.12
CA LEU A 312 6.29 -0.93 2.52
C LEU A 312 6.47 -0.84 4.05
N ALA A 313 5.56 -1.44 4.83
CA ALA A 313 5.63 -1.46 6.28
C ALA A 313 6.90 -2.14 6.84
N MET A 314 7.51 -3.08 6.09
CA MET A 314 8.80 -3.66 6.46
C MET A 314 10.00 -2.73 6.22
N LEU A 315 9.85 -1.71 5.39
CA LEU A 315 10.92 -0.75 5.05
C LEU A 315 10.85 0.51 5.89
N VAL A 316 9.65 0.96 6.25
CA VAL A 316 9.48 2.21 7.01
C VAL A 316 10.10 2.07 8.40
N VAL A 317 10.75 3.13 8.85
CA VAL A 317 11.18 3.25 10.25
C VAL A 317 9.93 3.29 11.12
N GLU A 318 10.02 2.76 12.33
CA GLU A 318 8.91 2.84 13.28
C GLU A 318 8.48 4.30 13.42
N PRO A 319 7.21 4.64 13.09
CA PRO A 319 6.72 5.99 13.29
C PRO A 319 6.89 6.34 14.77
N SER A 320 7.27 7.58 15.05
CA SER A 320 7.29 8.08 16.43
C SER A 320 5.92 7.79 17.03
N ALA A 321 5.89 7.06 18.14
CA ALA A 321 4.64 6.87 18.85
C ALA A 321 4.05 8.24 19.19
N ASP A 322 2.76 8.43 18.95
CA ASP A 322 2.05 9.57 19.50
C ASP A 322 2.32 9.63 21.01
N ASP A 323 2.48 10.83 21.55
CA ASP A 323 2.62 11.04 22.98
C ASP A 323 1.34 10.58 23.69
N VAL A 324 1.29 9.30 24.03
CA VAL A 324 0.18 8.71 24.79
C VAL A 324 0.35 9.01 26.28
N PHE A 325 -0.64 9.57 26.88
CA PHE A 325 -0.69 9.83 28.33
C PHE A 325 -1.67 8.90 29.01
N THR A 326 -1.40 8.56 30.27
CA THR A 326 -2.32 7.80 31.10
C THR A 326 -2.99 8.74 32.11
N VAL A 327 -4.30 8.61 32.34
CA VAL A 327 -5.00 9.28 33.45
C VAL A 327 -5.27 8.28 34.54
N ILE A 328 -4.84 8.58 35.79
CA ILE A 328 -4.97 7.73 36.96
C ILE A 328 -5.71 8.50 38.07
N ALA A 329 -6.74 7.91 38.64
CA ALA A 329 -7.34 8.37 39.88
C ALA A 329 -6.43 7.96 41.07
N ASP A 330 -6.03 8.91 41.90
CA ASP A 330 -5.18 8.63 43.07
C ASP A 330 -5.93 7.85 44.17
N ALA A 331 -7.27 7.98 44.16
CA ALA A 331 -8.18 7.25 45.07
C ALA A 331 -9.45 6.82 44.32
N PRO A 332 -10.14 5.76 44.75
CA PRO A 332 -11.35 5.26 44.08
C PRO A 332 -12.46 6.30 43.93
N GLU A 333 -12.57 7.22 44.88
CA GLU A 333 -13.59 8.29 44.89
C GLU A 333 -13.35 9.31 43.78
N LEU A 334 -12.15 9.37 43.21
CA LEU A 334 -11.78 10.27 42.13
C LEU A 334 -11.92 9.63 40.75
N GLU A 335 -12.46 8.43 40.64
CA GLU A 335 -12.61 7.72 39.35
C GLU A 335 -13.49 8.48 38.36
N THR A 336 -14.61 9.08 38.85
CA THR A 336 -15.49 9.93 38.03
C THR A 336 -14.76 11.19 37.54
N ASP A 337 -13.95 11.82 38.38
CA ASP A 337 -13.15 12.98 38.03
C ASP A 337 -12.08 12.60 36.96
N ALA A 338 -11.44 11.44 37.11
CA ALA A 338 -10.49 10.93 36.14
C ALA A 338 -11.12 10.61 34.77
N LEU A 339 -12.37 10.15 34.74
CA LEU A 339 -13.12 9.98 33.51
C LEU A 339 -13.40 11.32 32.81
N ILE A 340 -13.81 12.34 33.59
CA ILE A 340 -14.05 13.70 33.08
C ILE A 340 -12.74 14.28 32.50
N VAL A 341 -11.63 14.19 33.25
CA VAL A 341 -10.31 14.65 32.77
C VAL A 341 -9.92 13.93 31.49
N SER A 342 -10.09 12.62 31.43
CA SER A 342 -9.77 11.85 30.21
C SER A 342 -10.60 12.30 29.00
N ALA A 343 -11.88 12.60 29.19
CA ALA A 343 -12.76 13.08 28.15
C ALA A 343 -12.33 14.48 27.64
N LEU A 344 -12.03 15.39 28.55
CA LEU A 344 -11.58 16.76 28.21
C LEU A 344 -10.24 16.73 27.45
N LEU A 345 -9.28 15.94 27.92
CA LEU A 345 -7.97 15.81 27.26
C LEU A 345 -8.11 15.23 25.84
N ARG A 346 -8.96 14.21 25.65
CA ARG A 346 -9.24 13.67 24.31
C ARG A 346 -9.91 14.68 23.38
N GLN A 347 -10.86 15.48 23.89
CA GLN A 347 -11.46 16.57 23.12
C GLN A 347 -10.45 17.64 22.73
N ALA A 348 -9.40 17.83 23.54
CA ALA A 348 -8.28 18.73 23.24
C ALA A 348 -7.23 18.10 22.28
N GLY A 349 -7.44 16.85 21.82
CA GLY A 349 -6.55 16.19 20.85
C GLY A 349 -5.46 15.31 21.44
N PHE A 350 -5.49 15.04 22.77
CA PHE A 350 -4.50 14.15 23.38
C PHE A 350 -4.87 12.69 23.28
N ALA A 351 -3.88 11.84 22.97
CA ALA A 351 -4.04 10.39 23.06
C ALA A 351 -4.00 9.97 24.53
N ILE A 352 -5.15 9.58 25.07
CA ILE A 352 -5.32 9.21 26.49
C ILE A 352 -5.66 7.74 26.62
N GLU A 353 -4.80 7.02 27.32
CA GLU A 353 -5.02 5.63 27.74
C GLU A 353 -5.56 5.59 29.18
N ARG A 354 -6.46 4.64 29.44
CA ARG A 354 -6.93 4.28 30.78
C ARG A 354 -6.57 2.83 31.06
N HIS A 355 -5.98 2.59 32.22
CA HIS A 355 -5.69 1.23 32.70
C HIS A 355 -6.78 0.78 33.69
N PHE A 356 -7.28 -0.44 33.50
CA PHE A 356 -8.36 -0.99 34.32
C PHE A 356 -7.85 -1.84 35.50
N ALA A 357 -6.61 -1.58 35.97
CA ALA A 357 -6.06 -2.24 37.15
C ALA A 357 -6.52 -1.54 38.43
N ALA A 358 -6.89 -2.32 39.47
CA ALA A 358 -7.46 -1.81 40.71
C ALA A 358 -6.51 -0.92 41.54
N LYS A 359 -5.19 -1.03 41.33
CA LYS A 359 -4.18 -0.29 42.12
C LYS A 359 -3.42 0.69 41.24
N ALA A 360 -3.33 1.96 41.63
CA ALA A 360 -2.60 3.02 40.94
C ALA A 360 -1.13 2.61 40.64
N LYS A 361 -0.42 1.97 41.57
CA LYS A 361 0.92 1.45 41.35
C LYS A 361 1.01 0.55 40.11
N ARG A 362 0.03 -0.35 39.92
CA ARG A 362 0.00 -1.25 38.77
C ARG A 362 -0.32 -0.51 37.47
N GLN A 363 -1.13 0.52 37.51
CA GLN A 363 -1.43 1.38 36.37
C GLN A 363 -0.17 2.15 35.93
N ILE A 364 0.62 2.68 36.87
CA ILE A 364 1.91 3.33 36.62
C ILE A 364 2.90 2.36 35.95
N GLU A 365 3.02 1.13 36.47
CA GLU A 365 3.89 0.09 35.88
C GLU A 365 3.49 -0.24 34.44
N LEU A 366 2.18 -0.31 34.18
CA LEU A 366 1.66 -0.56 32.83
C LEU A 366 1.96 0.61 31.88
N SER A 367 1.75 1.86 32.30
CA SER A 367 2.11 3.06 31.51
C SER A 367 3.58 3.07 31.13
N LYS A 368 4.46 2.82 32.10
CA LYS A 368 5.91 2.72 31.83
C LYS A 368 6.24 1.59 30.84
N LYS A 369 5.64 0.41 31.03
CA LYS A 369 5.86 -0.75 30.16
C LYS A 369 5.41 -0.51 28.73
N ARG A 370 4.37 0.34 28.52
CA ARG A 370 3.83 0.70 27.21
C ARG A 370 4.56 1.87 26.55
N GLY A 371 5.51 2.49 27.25
CA GLY A 371 6.24 3.65 26.72
C GLY A 371 5.41 4.93 26.65
N ASN A 372 4.38 5.05 27.51
CA ASN A 372 3.56 6.27 27.53
C ASN A 372 4.42 7.48 27.91
N ALA A 373 4.17 8.64 27.27
CA ALA A 373 4.92 9.88 27.47
C ALA A 373 4.77 10.45 28.89
N GLY A 374 3.59 10.23 29.50
CA GLY A 374 3.35 10.74 30.86
C GLY A 374 2.09 10.20 31.52
N ILE A 375 1.89 10.61 32.75
CA ILE A 375 0.75 10.22 33.59
C ILE A 375 0.13 11.47 34.19
N PHE A 376 -1.17 11.61 34.05
CA PHE A 376 -1.99 12.58 34.74
C PHE A 376 -2.65 11.93 35.93
N PHE A 377 -2.28 12.36 37.12
CA PHE A 377 -2.93 11.94 38.35
C PHE A 377 -4.06 12.93 38.69
N VAL A 378 -5.24 12.40 38.90
CA VAL A 378 -6.34 13.18 39.50
C VAL A 378 -6.27 13.00 40.99
N LYS A 379 -5.99 14.07 41.70
CA LYS A 379 -5.72 14.12 43.15
C LYS A 379 -6.64 15.09 43.84
N ARG A 380 -6.73 14.96 45.17
CA ARG A 380 -7.45 15.88 46.06
C ARG A 380 -6.66 16.07 47.34
N VAL A 381 -6.57 17.29 47.84
CA VAL A 381 -5.83 17.58 49.09
C VAL A 381 -6.60 17.04 50.30
N ASN A 382 -7.93 17.24 50.34
CA ASN A 382 -8.85 16.72 51.34
C ASN A 382 -10.23 16.55 50.74
N VAL A 383 -11.19 15.93 51.47
CA VAL A 383 -12.53 15.62 50.97
C VAL A 383 -13.31 16.85 50.52
N GLU A 384 -13.05 18.02 51.14
CA GLU A 384 -13.75 19.28 50.88
C GLU A 384 -13.11 20.09 49.74
N SER A 385 -11.86 19.77 49.31
CA SER A 385 -11.16 20.47 48.26
C SER A 385 -11.58 19.99 46.87
N PRO A 386 -11.62 20.87 45.84
CA PRO A 386 -11.81 20.43 44.48
C PRO A 386 -10.64 19.51 44.04
N PRO A 387 -10.88 18.57 43.12
CA PRO A 387 -9.82 17.76 42.54
C PRO A 387 -8.89 18.64 41.68
N TYR A 388 -7.62 18.24 41.59
CA TYR A 388 -6.63 18.87 40.72
C TYR A 388 -5.89 17.79 39.90
N VAL A 389 -5.28 18.21 38.80
CA VAL A 389 -4.49 17.32 37.94
C VAL A 389 -3.00 17.57 38.18
N TYR A 390 -2.26 16.48 38.37
CA TYR A 390 -0.83 16.46 38.53
C TYR A 390 -0.21 15.65 37.40
N ALA A 391 0.63 16.27 36.59
CA ALA A 391 1.31 15.61 35.48
C ALA A 391 2.70 15.11 35.90
N ARG A 392 3.02 13.90 35.49
CA ARG A 392 4.35 13.32 35.55
C ARG A 392 4.77 12.87 34.17
N TYR A 393 5.79 13.54 33.62
CA TYR A 393 6.37 13.18 32.34
C TYR A 393 7.36 12.03 32.54
N LEU A 394 7.18 10.93 31.85
CA LEU A 394 8.00 9.72 32.02
C LEU A 394 9.27 9.76 31.19
N THR A 395 9.28 10.54 30.11
CA THR A 395 10.42 10.72 29.20
C THR A 395 11.42 11.77 29.68
N GLU A 396 10.97 12.75 30.47
CA GLU A 396 11.79 13.91 30.89
C GLU A 396 12.13 13.88 32.41
N ASP A 397 11.65 12.89 33.17
CA ASP A 397 11.69 12.82 34.65
C ASP A 397 11.24 14.12 35.33
N ARG A 398 10.27 14.80 34.71
CA ARG A 398 9.67 16.08 35.15
C ARG A 398 8.31 15.84 35.75
N GLU A 399 8.03 16.51 36.86
CA GLU A 399 6.74 16.52 37.49
C GLU A 399 6.20 17.95 37.57
N GLU A 400 4.90 18.15 37.32
CA GLU A 400 4.29 19.46 37.28
C GLU A 400 2.85 19.40 37.78
N GLN A 401 2.45 20.34 38.65
CA GLN A 401 1.06 20.50 39.05
C GLN A 401 0.34 21.37 38.00
N ILE A 402 -0.65 20.79 37.33
CA ILE A 402 -1.48 21.50 36.37
C ILE A 402 -2.76 21.91 37.07
N GLY A 403 -2.98 23.20 37.23
CA GLY A 403 -4.18 23.72 37.85
C GLY A 403 -5.43 23.41 37.03
N LEU A 404 -6.56 23.29 37.70
CA LEU A 404 -7.94 23.08 37.23
C LEU A 404 -8.16 22.59 35.79
N PHE A 405 -9.08 21.69 35.61
CA PHE A 405 -9.43 20.91 34.40
C PHE A 405 -9.34 21.69 33.06
N GLU A 406 -9.78 22.93 33.00
CA GLU A 406 -9.80 23.75 31.79
C GLU A 406 -8.40 24.19 31.33
N ARG A 407 -7.46 24.40 32.28
CA ARG A 407 -6.09 24.80 32.00
C ARG A 407 -5.19 23.62 31.60
N ALA A 408 -5.49 22.40 32.05
CA ALA A 408 -4.72 21.23 31.72
C ALA A 408 -4.71 20.96 30.19
N ALA A 409 -5.86 21.03 29.55
CA ALA A 409 -5.97 20.86 28.11
C ALA A 409 -5.29 21.98 27.31
N ALA A 410 -5.33 23.22 27.78
CA ALA A 410 -4.71 24.36 27.13
C ALA A 410 -3.18 24.39 27.28
N ALA A 411 -2.66 23.99 28.42
CA ALA A 411 -1.23 23.96 28.71
C ALA A 411 -0.47 22.92 27.88
N ILE A 412 -1.08 21.76 27.67
CA ILE A 412 -0.46 20.61 26.98
C ILE A 412 -0.47 20.82 25.45
N SER A 413 -1.47 21.54 24.90
CA SER A 413 -1.57 21.76 23.44
C SER A 413 -0.49 22.66 22.84
N GLY A 414 0.53 23.09 23.60
CA GLY A 414 1.54 24.05 23.16
C GLY A 414 0.98 25.45 22.80
N ARG A 415 -0.34 25.64 22.97
CA ARG A 415 -1.04 26.92 22.76
C ARG A 415 -0.92 27.85 23.95
N TYR A 416 -0.34 27.34 25.03
CA TYR A 416 -0.11 28.09 26.26
C TYR A 416 1.27 27.74 26.83
N THR A 417 2.17 28.73 26.89
CA THR A 417 3.37 28.61 27.71
C THR A 417 2.94 28.89 29.15
N LEU A 418 2.93 27.89 30.03
CA LEU A 418 2.70 28.12 31.48
C LEU A 418 3.80 29.01 32.01
N ASN A 419 3.46 30.21 32.38
CA ASN A 419 4.32 31.06 33.18
C ASN A 419 4.17 30.68 34.67
N ALA A 420 5.25 30.83 35.46
CA ALA A 420 5.25 30.55 36.91
C ALA A 420 4.14 31.29 37.67
N SER A 421 3.59 32.39 37.10
CA SER A 421 2.46 33.16 37.64
C SER A 421 1.08 32.53 37.45
N ASP A 422 0.97 31.45 36.65
CA ASP A 422 -0.30 30.75 36.38
C ASP A 422 -0.50 29.56 37.36
N LEU A 423 0.45 29.30 38.25
CA LEU A 423 0.39 28.32 39.30
C LEU A 423 -0.24 28.91 40.56
N PRO A 424 -1.22 28.28 41.19
CA PRO A 424 -1.66 28.72 42.49
C PRO A 424 -0.52 28.55 43.50
N GLY A 425 -0.21 29.66 44.23
CA GLY A 425 0.77 29.66 45.30
C GLY A 425 0.44 28.74 46.46
#